data_9195c3de55f75f20300c51ff0044d851
#
_entry.id   9195c3de55f75f20300c51ff0044d851
#
_cell.length_a   1.000
_cell.length_b   1.000
_cell.length_c   1.000
_cell.angle_alpha   90.00
_cell.angle_beta   90.00
_cell.angle_gamma   90.00
#
_symmetry.space_group_name_H-M   'P 1'
#
loop_
_entity.id
_entity.type
_entity.pdbx_description
1 polymer ?
#
loop_
_entity_poly.entity_id
_entity_poly.type
_entity_poly.pdbx_seq_one_letter_code
_entity_poly.pdbx_strand_id
1 'polypeptide(L)'
;MKEIIFVLFIFAMVFVSCQTKTNVIPVDMTESKEAVTRVLEAHWSAVKAKDADAVISLVTDDFVSCGTDPKEFWNKTDMYNTVKQMFANTELKIDITVDRREVRIAKDGNSAIAFEQMFLKPYSQKIPVRTVYHLVKDNNTWLIDFTSTGFIPNNEDINKLNKALE
;
A
#
# COMPACT_ATOMS: atom_id res chain seq x y z
N MET A 1 -60.46 -58.35 0.43
CA MET A 1 -59.03 -58.11 0.04
C MET A 1 -58.97 -56.71 -0.40
N LYS A 2 -58.40 -55.86 0.41
CA LYS A 2 -58.27 -54.41 0.14
C LYS A 2 -56.90 -54.16 -0.43
N GLU A 3 -56.81 -53.65 -1.67
CA GLU A 3 -55.59 -53.26 -2.28
C GLU A 3 -55.24 -51.86 -1.80
N ILE A 4 -54.04 -51.71 -1.21
CA ILE A 4 -53.52 -50.47 -0.76
C ILE A 4 -52.69 -49.92 -1.92
N ILE A 5 -53.18 -48.85 -2.55
CA ILE A 5 -52.45 -48.10 -3.57
C ILE A 5 -51.48 -47.12 -2.85
N PHE A 6 -50.18 -47.38 -2.95
CA PHE A 6 -49.12 -46.52 -2.43
C PHE A 6 -48.84 -45.46 -3.45
N VAL A 7 -49.35 -44.26 -3.22
CA VAL A 7 -49.01 -43.08 -4.08
C VAL A 7 -47.72 -42.48 -3.57
N LEU A 8 -46.62 -42.69 -4.32
CA LEU A 8 -45.32 -42.04 -4.11
C LEU A 8 -45.42 -40.60 -4.59
N PHE A 9 -45.50 -39.68 -3.65
CA PHE A 9 -45.36 -38.23 -3.93
C PHE A 9 -43.89 -37.89 -4.06
N ILE A 10 -43.36 -37.79 -5.28
CA ILE A 10 -42.04 -37.30 -5.56
C ILE A 10 -42.07 -35.78 -5.42
N PHE A 11 -41.58 -35.26 -4.31
CA PHE A 11 -41.40 -33.83 -4.06
C PHE A 11 -40.14 -33.39 -4.80
N ALA A 12 -40.28 -32.92 -6.03
CA ALA A 12 -39.21 -32.30 -6.77
C ALA A 12 -38.92 -30.89 -6.17
N MET A 13 -37.95 -30.81 -5.25
CA MET A 13 -37.42 -29.53 -4.82
C MET A 13 -36.68 -28.87 -6.00
N VAL A 14 -37.33 -27.95 -6.67
CA VAL A 14 -36.69 -27.02 -7.61
C VAL A 14 -35.91 -26.03 -6.79
N PHE A 15 -34.61 -26.27 -6.62
CA PHE A 15 -33.69 -25.25 -6.13
C PHE A 15 -33.58 -24.17 -7.21
N VAL A 16 -34.40 -23.14 -7.10
CA VAL A 16 -34.19 -21.89 -7.83
C VAL A 16 -32.96 -21.22 -7.22
N SER A 17 -31.79 -21.55 -7.74
CA SER A 17 -30.57 -20.80 -7.47
C SER A 17 -30.76 -19.37 -8.02
N CYS A 18 -31.17 -18.47 -7.13
CA CYS A 18 -31.23 -17.05 -7.44
C CYS A 18 -29.79 -16.54 -7.54
N GLN A 19 -29.18 -16.72 -8.72
CA GLN A 19 -27.93 -16.02 -9.05
C GLN A 19 -28.32 -14.54 -9.25
N THR A 20 -28.29 -13.78 -8.17
CA THR A 20 -28.22 -12.32 -8.27
C THR A 20 -26.94 -11.97 -9.03
N LYS A 21 -27.08 -11.74 -10.34
CA LYS A 21 -26.05 -11.02 -11.10
C LYS A 21 -25.96 -9.64 -10.48
N THR A 22 -25.08 -9.47 -9.50
CA THR A 22 -24.62 -8.16 -9.09
C THR A 22 -24.04 -7.55 -10.36
N ASN A 23 -24.72 -6.57 -10.95
CA ASN A 23 -24.14 -5.72 -11.96
C ASN A 23 -23.00 -4.96 -11.27
N VAL A 24 -21.81 -5.55 -11.23
CA VAL A 24 -20.60 -4.86 -10.80
C VAL A 24 -20.38 -3.80 -11.87
N ILE A 25 -20.67 -2.56 -11.52
CA ILE A 25 -20.29 -1.42 -12.37
C ILE A 25 -18.77 -1.54 -12.50
N PRO A 26 -18.23 -1.55 -13.74
CA PRO A 26 -16.79 -1.63 -13.92
C PRO A 26 -16.14 -0.48 -13.18
N VAL A 27 -15.28 -0.79 -12.21
CA VAL A 27 -14.50 0.23 -11.51
C VAL A 27 -13.57 0.87 -12.54
N ASP A 28 -13.60 2.19 -12.64
CA ASP A 28 -12.65 2.89 -13.50
C ASP A 28 -11.25 2.80 -12.88
N MET A 29 -10.52 1.79 -13.32
CA MET A 29 -9.17 1.53 -12.84
C MET A 29 -8.19 2.66 -13.19
N THR A 30 -8.49 3.46 -14.20
CA THR A 30 -7.65 4.59 -14.60
C THR A 30 -7.77 5.71 -13.60
N GLU A 31 -8.99 6.12 -13.27
CA GLU A 31 -9.25 7.15 -12.25
C GLU A 31 -8.69 6.74 -10.88
N SER A 32 -8.87 5.49 -10.49
CA SER A 32 -8.32 4.95 -9.24
C SER A 32 -6.79 4.98 -9.21
N LYS A 33 -6.13 4.63 -10.32
CA LYS A 33 -4.65 4.72 -10.41
C LYS A 33 -4.15 6.15 -10.30
N GLU A 34 -4.81 7.09 -10.94
CA GLU A 34 -4.48 8.51 -10.83
C GLU A 34 -4.69 9.03 -9.41
N ALA A 35 -5.79 8.62 -8.75
CA ALA A 35 -6.06 9.02 -7.36
C ALA A 35 -4.98 8.49 -6.41
N VAL A 36 -4.60 7.22 -6.50
CA VAL A 36 -3.48 6.63 -5.74
C VAL A 36 -2.17 7.36 -6.04
N THR A 37 -1.90 7.65 -7.30
CA THR A 37 -0.69 8.40 -7.69
C THR A 37 -0.64 9.77 -7.03
N ARG A 38 -1.76 10.50 -6.98
CA ARG A 38 -1.86 11.79 -6.29
C ARG A 38 -1.57 11.68 -4.78
N VAL A 39 -2.01 10.61 -4.12
CA VAL A 39 -1.68 10.37 -2.69
C VAL A 39 -0.18 10.20 -2.50
N LEU A 40 0.48 9.41 -3.35
CA LEU A 40 1.94 9.21 -3.26
C LEU A 40 2.72 10.50 -3.54
N GLU A 41 2.26 11.31 -4.48
CA GLU A 41 2.85 12.61 -4.78
C GLU A 41 2.66 13.61 -3.63
N ALA A 42 1.46 13.63 -3.04
CA ALA A 42 1.17 14.43 -1.85
C ALA A 42 2.06 14.01 -0.67
N HIS A 43 2.24 12.70 -0.45
CA HIS A 43 3.14 12.18 0.57
C HIS A 43 4.57 12.73 0.41
N TRP A 44 5.16 12.60 -0.78
CA TRP A 44 6.53 13.10 -1.01
C TRP A 44 6.61 14.63 -1.00
N SER A 45 5.56 15.32 -1.41
CA SER A 45 5.49 16.77 -1.28
C SER A 45 5.49 17.21 0.19
N ALA A 46 4.72 16.56 1.03
CA ALA A 46 4.70 16.81 2.48
C ALA A 46 6.04 16.50 3.14
N VAL A 47 6.69 15.39 2.76
CA VAL A 47 8.04 15.04 3.25
C VAL A 47 9.08 16.10 2.84
N LYS A 48 9.07 16.55 1.60
CA LYS A 48 9.98 17.63 1.12
C LYS A 48 9.72 18.96 1.81
N ALA A 49 8.45 19.26 2.09
CA ALA A 49 8.03 20.46 2.83
C ALA A 49 8.32 20.37 4.34
N LYS A 50 8.73 19.19 4.85
CA LYS A 50 8.89 18.89 6.28
C LYS A 50 7.60 19.11 7.08
N ASP A 51 6.46 18.80 6.48
CA ASP A 51 5.13 18.90 7.08
C ASP A 51 4.69 17.53 7.62
N ALA A 52 4.93 17.31 8.92
CA ALA A 52 4.60 16.05 9.58
C ALA A 52 3.08 15.82 9.66
N ASP A 53 2.30 16.88 9.83
CA ASP A 53 0.84 16.78 9.91
C ASP A 53 0.26 16.38 8.55
N ALA A 54 0.77 16.95 7.47
CA ALA A 54 0.38 16.56 6.12
C ALA A 54 0.78 15.11 5.80
N VAL A 55 1.97 14.65 6.19
CA VAL A 55 2.40 13.25 6.02
C VAL A 55 1.41 12.30 6.72
N ILE A 56 1.07 12.59 7.98
CA ILE A 56 0.23 11.71 8.80
C ILE A 56 -1.25 11.75 8.39
N SER A 57 -1.71 12.82 7.75
CA SER A 57 -3.08 12.91 7.23
C SER A 57 -3.36 11.95 6.07
N LEU A 58 -2.32 11.42 5.44
CA LEU A 58 -2.42 10.52 4.29
C LEU A 58 -2.43 9.04 4.69
N VAL A 59 -2.35 8.72 5.99
CA VAL A 59 -2.32 7.33 6.46
C VAL A 59 -3.56 6.99 7.29
N THR A 60 -3.92 5.71 7.33
CA THR A 60 -5.03 5.20 8.16
C THR A 60 -4.70 5.25 9.65
N ASP A 61 -5.69 5.04 10.52
CA ASP A 61 -5.45 4.99 11.97
C ASP A 61 -4.70 3.74 12.41
N ASP A 62 -4.85 2.64 11.68
CA ASP A 62 -4.18 1.36 11.89
C ASP A 62 -2.91 1.19 11.04
N PHE A 63 -2.39 2.28 10.49
CA PHE A 63 -1.18 2.30 9.67
C PHE A 63 0.01 1.62 10.32
N VAL A 64 0.74 0.85 9.50
CA VAL A 64 2.01 0.21 9.88
C VAL A 64 3.09 0.52 8.83
N SER A 65 4.28 0.85 9.29
CA SER A 65 5.45 1.05 8.45
C SER A 65 6.61 0.15 8.87
N CYS A 66 7.24 -0.50 7.91
CA CYS A 66 8.54 -1.16 8.05
C CYS A 66 9.58 -0.30 7.33
N GLY A 67 10.52 0.26 8.08
CA GLY A 67 11.58 1.09 7.52
C GLY A 67 12.79 0.30 7.03
N THR A 68 13.91 0.98 6.85
CA THR A 68 15.15 0.40 6.31
C THR A 68 16.06 -0.23 7.37
N ASP A 69 15.81 0.04 8.66
CA ASP A 69 16.52 -0.57 9.79
C ASP A 69 15.65 -1.69 10.40
N PRO A 70 16.25 -2.80 10.88
CA PRO A 70 15.50 -3.90 11.49
C PRO A 70 14.64 -3.51 12.70
N LYS A 71 14.88 -2.35 13.32
CA LYS A 71 14.12 -1.83 14.46
C LYS A 71 12.98 -0.89 14.05
N GLU A 72 12.89 -0.55 12.77
CA GLU A 72 11.92 0.40 12.26
C GLU A 72 10.59 -0.28 11.93
N PHE A 73 9.82 -0.57 12.98
CA PHE A 73 8.42 -0.98 12.91
C PHE A 73 7.58 0.07 13.62
N TRP A 74 6.85 0.88 12.85
CA TRP A 74 6.12 2.03 13.36
C TRP A 74 4.64 1.92 13.11
N ASN A 75 3.85 2.24 14.13
CA ASN A 75 2.46 2.62 13.96
C ASN A 75 2.34 4.10 13.57
N LYS A 76 1.12 4.59 13.39
CA LYS A 76 0.84 6.00 13.02
C LYS A 76 1.48 7.00 13.99
N THR A 77 1.39 6.74 15.31
CA THR A 77 1.95 7.65 16.33
C THR A 77 3.48 7.65 16.31
N ASP A 78 4.09 6.47 16.19
CA ASP A 78 5.55 6.34 16.10
C ASP A 78 6.07 7.03 14.83
N MET A 79 5.39 6.83 13.70
CA MET A 79 5.73 7.51 12.44
C MET A 79 5.65 9.02 12.60
N TYR A 80 4.57 9.55 13.16
CA TYR A 80 4.41 10.99 13.40
C TYR A 80 5.56 11.56 14.22
N ASN A 81 5.88 10.92 15.36
CA ASN A 81 6.96 11.35 16.22
C ASN A 81 8.33 11.30 15.53
N THR A 82 8.57 10.24 14.78
CA THR A 82 9.82 10.05 14.03
C THR A 82 10.00 11.12 12.95
N VAL A 83 8.99 11.35 12.12
CA VAL A 83 9.08 12.36 11.05
C VAL A 83 9.16 13.77 11.64
N LYS A 84 8.44 14.06 12.71
CA LYS A 84 8.50 15.35 13.41
C LYS A 84 9.90 15.61 13.95
N GLN A 85 10.53 14.63 14.57
CA GLN A 85 11.91 14.73 15.05
C GLN A 85 12.89 14.93 13.90
N MET A 86 12.73 14.16 12.82
CA MET A 86 13.57 14.28 11.62
C MET A 86 13.42 15.65 10.98
N PHE A 87 12.21 16.18 10.85
CA PHE A 87 11.94 17.48 10.24
C PHE A 87 12.38 18.68 11.07
N ALA A 88 12.53 18.51 12.39
CA ALA A 88 13.10 19.52 13.27
C ALA A 88 14.59 19.81 12.95
N ASN A 89 15.29 18.90 12.28
CA ASN A 89 16.64 19.16 11.79
C ASN A 89 16.59 20.09 10.56
N THR A 90 16.96 21.36 10.76
CA THR A 90 16.96 22.38 9.70
C THR A 90 18.03 22.16 8.64
N GLU A 91 19.13 21.48 9.01
CA GLU A 91 20.24 21.17 8.09
C GLU A 91 19.91 19.99 7.16
N LEU A 92 18.92 19.18 7.52
CA LEU A 92 18.50 18.05 6.70
C LEU A 92 17.89 18.55 5.38
N LYS A 93 18.59 18.32 4.29
CA LYS A 93 18.07 18.54 2.94
C LYS A 93 17.46 17.23 2.44
N ILE A 94 16.17 17.24 2.20
CA ILE A 94 15.44 16.07 1.66
C ILE A 94 15.40 16.23 0.14
N ASP A 95 16.15 15.40 -0.55
CA ASP A 95 16.16 15.32 -2.02
C ASP A 95 15.75 13.89 -2.42
N ILE A 96 14.57 13.80 -3.01
CA ILE A 96 13.95 12.53 -3.41
C ILE A 96 13.67 12.59 -4.89
N THR A 97 14.24 11.65 -5.62
CA THR A 97 13.96 11.43 -7.04
C THR A 97 13.35 10.06 -7.22
N VAL A 98 12.06 10.03 -7.55
CA VAL A 98 11.35 8.79 -7.90
C VAL A 98 11.76 8.40 -9.32
N ASP A 99 12.45 7.26 -9.42
CA ASP A 99 12.96 6.69 -10.67
C ASP A 99 11.90 5.83 -11.37
N ARG A 100 11.12 5.10 -10.58
CA ARG A 100 10.08 4.23 -11.08
C ARG A 100 8.89 4.19 -10.12
N ARG A 101 7.67 4.26 -10.69
CA ARG A 101 6.41 4.04 -9.97
C ARG A 101 5.54 3.05 -10.74
N GLU A 102 4.89 2.14 -10.02
CA GLU A 102 3.87 1.25 -10.55
C GLU A 102 2.71 1.16 -9.57
N VAL A 103 1.48 1.27 -10.07
CA VAL A 103 0.25 1.20 -9.27
C VAL A 103 -0.63 0.09 -9.81
N ARG A 104 -1.12 -0.77 -8.92
CA ARG A 104 -2.05 -1.87 -9.21
C ARG A 104 -3.27 -1.73 -8.31
N ILE A 105 -4.43 -1.56 -8.92
CA ILE A 105 -5.70 -1.52 -8.20
C ILE A 105 -6.25 -2.94 -8.10
N ALA A 106 -6.77 -3.32 -6.94
CA ALA A 106 -7.48 -4.57 -6.74
C ALA A 106 -8.79 -4.60 -7.57
N LYS A 107 -9.26 -5.80 -7.90
CA LYS A 107 -10.44 -5.97 -8.79
C LYS A 107 -11.71 -5.34 -8.25
N ASP A 108 -11.84 -5.23 -6.93
CA ASP A 108 -12.97 -4.60 -6.26
C ASP A 108 -12.88 -3.07 -6.20
N GLY A 109 -11.73 -2.49 -6.61
CA GLY A 109 -11.49 -1.06 -6.61
C GLY A 109 -11.29 -0.42 -5.24
N ASN A 110 -11.19 -1.21 -4.16
CA ASN A 110 -11.14 -0.71 -2.78
C ASN A 110 -9.75 -0.73 -2.17
N SER A 111 -8.80 -1.40 -2.81
CA SER A 111 -7.40 -1.39 -2.37
C SER A 111 -6.43 -1.30 -3.54
N ALA A 112 -5.21 -0.92 -3.26
CA ALA A 112 -4.14 -0.80 -4.22
C ALA A 112 -2.80 -1.21 -3.62
N ILE A 113 -1.92 -1.74 -4.45
CA ILE A 113 -0.50 -1.87 -4.16
C ILE A 113 0.25 -0.92 -5.08
N ALA A 114 1.15 -0.12 -4.52
CA ALA A 114 2.05 0.70 -5.29
C ALA A 114 3.51 0.36 -4.97
N PHE A 115 4.37 0.55 -5.95
CA PHE A 115 5.81 0.38 -5.82
C PHE A 115 6.48 1.66 -6.29
N GLU A 116 7.40 2.16 -5.50
CA GLU A 116 8.30 3.23 -5.92
C GLU A 116 9.74 2.81 -5.71
N GLN A 117 10.57 3.08 -6.70
CA GLN A 117 12.01 3.00 -6.58
C GLN A 117 12.56 4.41 -6.70
N MET A 118 13.47 4.76 -5.80
CA MET A 118 13.94 6.12 -5.69
C MET A 118 15.33 6.18 -5.07
N PHE A 119 15.97 7.33 -5.22
CA PHE A 119 17.16 7.70 -4.47
C PHE A 119 16.77 8.69 -3.38
N LEU A 120 17.14 8.38 -2.14
CA LEU A 120 16.93 9.24 -0.98
C LEU A 120 18.25 9.89 -0.59
N LYS A 121 18.45 11.13 -0.96
CA LYS A 121 19.60 11.89 -0.49
C LYS A 121 19.21 12.64 0.79
N PRO A 122 20.01 12.59 1.84
CA PRO A 122 21.42 12.14 1.91
C PRO A 122 21.62 10.66 2.24
N TYR A 123 20.57 9.85 2.51
CA TYR A 123 20.69 8.48 3.02
C TYR A 123 21.47 7.55 2.09
N SER A 124 21.11 7.56 0.81
CA SER A 124 21.76 6.68 -0.16
C SER A 124 21.80 7.34 -1.54
N GLN A 125 22.99 7.64 -1.98
CA GLN A 125 23.23 8.21 -3.31
C GLN A 125 23.48 7.14 -4.37
N LYS A 126 23.88 5.94 -3.95
CA LYS A 126 24.35 4.87 -4.85
C LYS A 126 23.45 3.64 -4.82
N ILE A 127 22.81 3.37 -3.68
CA ILE A 127 21.90 2.22 -3.51
C ILE A 127 20.49 2.76 -3.54
N PRO A 128 19.67 2.42 -4.53
CA PRO A 128 18.28 2.85 -4.56
C PRO A 128 17.49 2.21 -3.42
N VAL A 129 16.42 2.88 -3.03
CA VAL A 129 15.44 2.41 -2.07
C VAL A 129 14.19 2.01 -2.82
N ARG A 130 13.54 0.93 -2.41
CA ARG A 130 12.22 0.56 -2.90
C ARG A 130 11.24 0.60 -1.75
N THR A 131 10.15 1.33 -1.94
CA THR A 131 9.02 1.32 -1.03
C THR A 131 7.86 0.61 -1.70
N VAL A 132 7.25 -0.31 -0.96
CA VAL A 132 5.96 -0.92 -1.27
C VAL A 132 4.93 -0.24 -0.39
N TYR A 133 3.84 0.19 -1.00
CA TYR A 133 2.69 0.78 -0.34
C TYR A 133 1.49 -0.15 -0.53
N HIS A 134 0.72 -0.36 0.51
CA HIS A 134 -0.66 -0.77 0.39
C HIS A 134 -1.54 0.44 0.71
N LEU A 135 -2.58 0.63 -0.07
CA LEU A 135 -3.54 1.71 0.10
C LEU A 135 -4.95 1.14 0.11
N VAL A 136 -5.78 1.72 0.94
CA VAL A 136 -7.20 1.38 1.05
C VAL A 136 -8.05 2.61 0.74
N LYS A 137 -9.25 2.36 0.22
CA LYS A 137 -10.22 3.42 -0.08
C LYS A 137 -11.23 3.51 1.07
N ASP A 138 -11.14 4.57 1.83
CA ASP A 138 -12.09 4.89 2.90
C ASP A 138 -12.93 6.10 2.49
N ASN A 139 -14.27 5.95 2.47
CA ASN A 139 -15.22 6.99 2.09
C ASN A 139 -14.83 7.77 0.83
N ASN A 140 -14.42 7.06 -0.23
CA ASN A 140 -13.89 7.59 -1.49
C ASN A 140 -12.53 8.31 -1.40
N THR A 141 -11.85 8.28 -0.26
CA THR A 141 -10.50 8.81 -0.08
C THR A 141 -9.50 7.66 -0.03
N TRP A 142 -8.42 7.74 -0.79
CA TRP A 142 -7.33 6.80 -0.71
C TRP A 142 -6.38 7.17 0.42
N LEU A 143 -6.11 6.21 1.31
CA LEU A 143 -5.17 6.33 2.42
C LEU A 143 -4.16 5.19 2.38
N ILE A 144 -2.95 5.46 2.84
CA ILE A 144 -1.89 4.46 2.99
C ILE A 144 -2.11 3.76 4.34
N ASP A 145 -2.27 2.44 4.34
CA ASP A 145 -2.38 1.64 5.57
C ASP A 145 -1.12 0.85 5.89
N PHE A 146 -0.27 0.63 4.86
CA PHE A 146 0.99 -0.07 5.06
C PHE A 146 2.08 0.44 4.13
N THR A 147 3.31 0.51 4.67
CA THR A 147 4.53 0.71 3.87
C THR A 147 5.64 -0.25 4.28
N SER A 148 6.43 -0.67 3.30
CA SER A 148 7.68 -1.37 3.55
C SER A 148 8.78 -0.82 2.66
N THR A 149 9.87 -0.41 3.27
CA THR A 149 10.98 0.25 2.59
C THR A 149 12.27 -0.54 2.78
N GLY A 150 13.01 -0.76 1.71
CA GLY A 150 14.29 -1.47 1.77
C GLY A 150 15.29 -0.97 0.76
N PHE A 151 16.57 -1.08 1.09
CA PHE A 151 17.66 -0.84 0.15
C PHE A 151 17.75 -1.96 -0.89
N ILE A 152 18.06 -1.60 -2.14
CA ILE A 152 18.16 -2.54 -3.26
C ILE A 152 19.55 -2.43 -3.88
N PRO A 153 20.56 -3.07 -3.28
CA PRO A 153 21.87 -3.14 -3.90
C PRO A 153 21.80 -3.97 -5.19
N ASN A 154 22.68 -3.71 -6.14
CA ASN A 154 22.86 -4.60 -7.28
C ASN A 154 23.35 -5.98 -6.80
N ASN A 155 22.90 -7.05 -7.44
CA ASN A 155 23.31 -8.41 -7.08
C ASN A 155 24.83 -8.60 -7.12
N GLU A 156 25.51 -7.93 -8.05
CA GLU A 156 26.98 -7.97 -8.19
C GLU A 156 27.73 -7.29 -7.03
N ASP A 157 27.06 -6.39 -6.27
CA ASP A 157 27.64 -5.67 -5.15
C ASP A 157 27.45 -6.39 -3.81
N ILE A 158 26.61 -7.43 -3.74
CA ILE A 158 26.29 -8.14 -2.48
C ILE A 158 27.55 -8.68 -1.78
N ASN A 159 28.48 -9.28 -2.54
CA ASN A 159 29.72 -9.81 -1.97
C ASN A 159 30.63 -8.70 -1.39
N LYS A 160 30.65 -7.51 -2.01
CA LYS A 160 31.39 -6.36 -1.51
C LYS A 160 30.77 -5.81 -0.22
N LEU A 161 29.43 -5.77 -0.18
CA LEU A 161 28.70 -5.33 1.00
C LEU A 161 28.92 -6.29 2.19
N ASN A 162 28.80 -7.61 1.96
CA ASN A 162 29.08 -8.61 3.00
C ASN A 162 30.50 -8.47 3.56
N LYS A 163 31.49 -8.30 2.68
CA LYS A 163 32.89 -8.12 3.09
C LYS A 163 33.13 -6.82 3.87
N ALA A 164 32.32 -5.80 3.63
CA ALA A 164 32.44 -4.51 4.33
C ALA A 164 31.82 -4.56 5.75
N LEU A 165 31.08 -5.63 6.09
CA LEU A 165 30.44 -5.85 7.39
C LEU A 165 31.24 -6.82 8.29
N GLU A 166 32.35 -7.41 7.79
CA GLU A 166 33.31 -8.20 8.57
C GLU A 166 34.27 -7.30 9.36
#